data_e4d7d300c453f51d72a9ebe38b5e0e99
#
_entry.id   e4d7d300c453f51d72a9ebe38b5e0e99
#
_cell.length_a   1.000
_cell.length_b   1.000
_cell.length_c   1.000
_cell.angle_alpha   90.00
_cell.angle_beta   90.00
_cell.angle_gamma   90.00
#
_symmetry.space_group_name_H-M   'P 1'
#
loop_
_entity.id
_entity.type
_entity.pdbx_description
1 polymer ?
#
loop_
_entity_poly.entity_id
_entity_poly.type
_entity_poly.pdbx_seq_one_letter_code
_entity_poly.pdbx_strand_id
1 'polypeptide(L)'
;MSKDYNIAVDKIIVTFPQKGSFHVQVIFQSDEFENLDEQSFYNKFKNDPEFDELKNLKEIHTDTIIHIARMNKNMLDKRGNRVSGWGVNEKRGNKPYYPPIDWKGIGLKAMDKYDNGNNTWLWFDGSKGEWCVAYHGVGRASNSQQIKQIIGSIYNGSFKPGQWQVYKDDEDLFHKGKKVKTGVYCTPKIDVAEGYAGQVDINNKKYYAVLMVRVKPKAIRCPKTMESYWVVNGTTDEIRPYRILYKEVTKN
;
A
#
# COMPACT_ATOMS: atom_id res chain seq x y z
N MET A 1 23.78 24.67 -1.49
CA MET A 1 22.49 24.26 -2.05
C MET A 1 21.27 25.06 -1.59
N SER A 2 21.36 25.91 -0.57
CA SER A 2 20.18 26.61 -0.03
C SER A 2 19.91 28.00 -0.60
N LYS A 3 20.75 28.51 -1.52
CA LYS A 3 20.69 29.93 -1.91
C LYS A 3 19.62 30.30 -2.94
N ASP A 4 19.15 29.37 -3.74
CA ASP A 4 18.28 29.73 -4.87
C ASP A 4 16.79 29.34 -4.71
N TYR A 5 16.43 28.57 -3.67
CA TYR A 5 15.07 28.04 -3.57
C TYR A 5 14.26 28.51 -2.37
N ASN A 6 14.87 29.29 -1.47
CA ASN A 6 14.21 29.81 -0.26
C ASN A 6 13.51 28.73 0.60
N ILE A 7 14.00 27.48 0.52
CA ILE A 7 13.48 26.34 1.27
C ILE A 7 14.29 26.23 2.55
N ALA A 8 13.65 26.30 3.69
CA ALA A 8 14.31 26.07 4.97
C ALA A 8 14.87 24.64 5.01
N VAL A 9 16.19 24.53 5.30
CA VAL A 9 16.93 23.24 5.30
C VAL A 9 16.35 22.23 6.29
N ASP A 10 15.67 22.68 7.32
CA ASP A 10 14.95 21.89 8.32
C ASP A 10 13.73 21.13 7.77
N LYS A 11 13.29 21.46 6.55
CA LYS A 11 12.17 20.79 5.87
C LYS A 11 12.61 19.73 4.85
N ILE A 12 13.91 19.51 4.67
CA ILE A 12 14.47 18.48 3.78
C ILE A 12 15.00 17.32 4.62
N ILE A 13 14.34 16.20 4.57
CA ILE A 13 14.83 14.97 5.20
C ILE A 13 15.48 14.11 4.12
N VAL A 14 16.81 13.99 4.18
CA VAL A 14 17.59 13.11 3.31
C VAL A 14 17.90 11.85 4.09
N THR A 15 17.34 10.74 3.69
CA THR A 15 17.68 9.43 4.25
C THR A 15 18.66 8.70 3.35
N PHE A 16 19.83 8.35 3.90
CA PHE A 16 20.85 7.56 3.19
C PHE A 16 20.64 6.08 3.50
N PRO A 17 20.54 5.20 2.49
CA PRO A 17 20.45 3.76 2.71
C PRO A 17 21.82 3.17 3.03
N GLN A 18 21.80 2.07 3.78
CA GLN A 18 22.99 1.30 4.07
C GLN A 18 23.52 0.57 2.83
N LYS A 19 24.87 0.58 2.67
CA LYS A 19 25.72 -0.13 1.68
C LYS A 19 25.04 -0.76 0.46
N GLY A 20 25.23 -0.18 -0.71
CA GLY A 20 25.17 -0.84 -2.01
C GLY A 20 24.25 -0.24 -3.07
N SER A 21 23.38 0.69 -2.74
CA SER A 21 22.58 1.45 -3.73
C SER A 21 22.23 2.82 -3.19
N PHE A 22 22.43 3.85 -3.99
CA PHE A 22 22.04 5.22 -3.64
C PHE A 22 20.55 5.39 -3.92
N HIS A 23 19.75 5.48 -2.86
CA HIS A 23 18.39 5.98 -2.97
C HIS A 23 18.31 7.26 -2.14
N VAL A 24 18.19 8.41 -2.78
CA VAL A 24 17.92 9.68 -2.10
C VAL A 24 16.40 9.85 -2.06
N GLN A 25 15.80 9.73 -0.88
CA GLN A 25 14.42 10.13 -0.69
C GLN A 25 14.41 11.59 -0.21
N VAL A 26 14.07 12.50 -1.12
CA VAL A 26 13.83 13.90 -0.76
C VAL A 26 12.36 14.05 -0.41
N ILE A 27 12.07 14.31 0.87
CA ILE A 27 10.71 14.58 1.34
C ILE A 27 10.58 16.10 1.47
N PHE A 28 9.82 16.72 0.58
CA PHE A 28 9.45 18.12 0.71
C PHE A 28 8.26 18.24 1.68
N GLN A 29 8.46 18.90 2.81
CA GLN A 29 7.41 19.18 3.80
C GLN A 29 6.96 20.64 3.72
N SER A 30 6.60 21.14 2.57
CA SER A 30 6.15 22.52 2.42
C SER A 30 4.79 22.56 1.75
N ASP A 31 3.86 23.31 2.34
CA ASP A 31 2.54 23.58 1.79
C ASP A 31 2.62 24.30 0.43
N GLU A 32 3.74 24.95 0.12
CA GLU A 32 3.99 25.60 -1.17
C GLU A 32 4.03 24.62 -2.34
N PHE A 33 4.35 23.34 -2.11
CA PHE A 33 4.36 22.31 -3.15
C PHE A 33 3.01 21.61 -3.32
N GLU A 34 2.05 21.85 -2.45
CA GLU A 34 0.74 21.23 -2.52
C GLU A 34 -0.10 21.70 -3.72
N ASN A 35 0.16 22.91 -4.21
CA ASN A 35 -0.57 23.56 -5.29
C ASN A 35 0.21 23.64 -6.61
N LEU A 36 1.45 23.14 -6.68
CA LEU A 36 2.19 23.08 -7.92
C LEU A 36 1.66 21.95 -8.80
N ASP A 37 1.16 22.32 -9.98
CA ASP A 37 0.96 21.34 -11.04
C ASP A 37 2.32 20.80 -11.52
N GLU A 38 2.30 19.69 -12.23
CA GLU A 38 3.50 19.00 -12.72
C GLU A 38 4.41 19.91 -13.56
N GLN A 39 3.81 20.75 -14.41
CA GLN A 39 4.55 21.64 -15.30
C GLN A 39 5.24 22.77 -14.53
N SER A 40 4.58 23.31 -13.52
CA SER A 40 5.14 24.35 -12.64
C SER A 40 6.27 23.80 -11.79
N PHE A 41 6.13 22.58 -11.27
CA PHE A 41 7.20 21.88 -10.56
C PHE A 41 8.41 21.61 -11.49
N TYR A 42 8.17 21.07 -12.68
CA TYR A 42 9.20 20.82 -13.68
C TYR A 42 9.92 22.10 -14.07
N ASN A 43 9.19 23.18 -14.35
CA ASN A 43 9.77 24.47 -14.75
C ASN A 43 10.64 25.09 -13.66
N LYS A 44 10.32 24.87 -12.38
CA LYS A 44 11.11 25.38 -11.24
C LYS A 44 12.46 24.69 -11.11
N PHE A 45 12.56 23.41 -11.49
CA PHE A 45 13.77 22.61 -11.27
C PHE A 45 14.48 22.14 -12.57
N LYS A 46 13.93 22.41 -13.76
CA LYS A 46 14.44 21.87 -15.04
C LYS A 46 15.89 22.24 -15.39
N ASN A 47 16.39 23.33 -14.80
CA ASN A 47 17.75 23.84 -15.05
C ASN A 47 18.75 23.47 -13.95
N ASP A 48 18.36 22.65 -12.97
CA ASP A 48 19.23 22.22 -11.89
C ASP A 48 19.96 20.93 -12.29
N PRO A 49 21.31 20.92 -12.38
CA PRO A 49 22.09 19.75 -12.77
C PRO A 49 21.89 18.54 -11.85
N GLU A 50 21.69 18.78 -10.54
CA GLU A 50 21.42 17.71 -9.56
C GLU A 50 20.00 17.14 -9.73
N PHE A 51 19.11 17.91 -10.33
CA PHE A 51 17.76 17.49 -10.65
C PHE A 51 17.70 16.55 -11.84
N ASP A 52 18.66 16.61 -12.78
CA ASP A 52 18.72 15.70 -13.93
C ASP A 52 19.06 14.26 -13.51
N GLU A 53 19.87 14.05 -12.48
CA GLU A 53 20.05 12.72 -11.90
C GLU A 53 18.77 12.20 -11.18
N LEU A 54 18.02 13.11 -10.57
CA LEU A 54 16.74 12.81 -9.95
C LEU A 54 15.61 12.60 -10.97
N LYS A 55 15.69 13.14 -12.20
CA LYS A 55 14.69 12.99 -13.27
C LYS A 55 14.49 11.53 -13.64
N ASN A 56 15.57 10.79 -13.86
CA ASN A 56 15.50 9.38 -14.24
C ASN A 56 14.89 8.49 -13.14
N LEU A 57 14.94 8.92 -11.89
CA LEU A 57 14.29 8.25 -10.76
C LEU A 57 12.84 8.72 -10.55
N LYS A 58 12.50 9.94 -11.00
CA LYS A 58 11.22 10.62 -10.75
C LYS A 58 10.14 10.35 -11.80
N GLU A 59 10.48 10.21 -13.08
CA GLU A 59 9.46 10.15 -14.14
C GLU A 59 8.39 9.07 -13.93
N ILE A 60 8.78 7.96 -13.31
CA ILE A 60 7.85 6.86 -13.04
C ILE A 60 7.09 7.05 -11.72
N HIS A 61 7.71 7.71 -10.73
CA HIS A 61 7.20 7.69 -9.36
C HIS A 61 6.29 8.86 -9.03
N THR A 62 6.60 10.04 -9.55
CA THR A 62 5.89 11.29 -9.22
C THR A 62 4.47 11.26 -9.77
N ASP A 63 4.27 10.82 -11.00
CA ASP A 63 2.97 10.79 -11.66
C ASP A 63 1.99 9.83 -11.00
N THR A 64 2.46 8.64 -10.64
CA THR A 64 1.61 7.65 -9.97
C THR A 64 1.26 8.10 -8.55
N ILE A 65 2.21 8.71 -7.85
CA ILE A 65 1.97 9.29 -6.52
C ILE A 65 1.00 10.47 -6.61
N ILE A 66 1.17 11.37 -7.58
CA ILE A 66 0.27 12.52 -7.78
C ILE A 66 -1.14 12.04 -8.14
N HIS A 67 -1.29 11.04 -9.01
CA HIS A 67 -2.61 10.49 -9.35
C HIS A 67 -3.30 9.81 -8.19
N ILE A 68 -2.57 9.06 -7.38
CA ILE A 68 -3.11 8.45 -6.16
C ILE A 68 -3.26 9.51 -5.06
N ALA A 69 -2.39 10.52 -5.00
CA ALA A 69 -2.49 11.65 -4.08
C ALA A 69 -3.64 12.63 -4.40
N ARG A 70 -4.19 12.63 -5.61
CA ARG A 70 -5.51 13.22 -5.91
C ARG A 70 -6.68 12.47 -5.26
N MET A 71 -6.42 11.35 -4.60
CA MET A 71 -7.32 10.84 -3.57
C MET A 71 -7.36 11.85 -2.42
N ASN A 72 -8.45 11.82 -1.66
CA ASN A 72 -8.60 12.71 -0.50
C ASN A 72 -7.31 12.72 0.34
N LYS A 73 -6.59 13.84 0.36
CA LYS A 73 -5.30 14.01 1.05
C LYS A 73 -5.37 13.60 2.53
N ASN A 74 -6.55 13.77 3.15
CA ASN A 74 -6.78 13.38 4.54
C ASN A 74 -6.68 11.87 4.78
N MET A 75 -6.70 11.05 3.73
CA MET A 75 -6.53 9.60 3.81
C MET A 75 -5.07 9.15 3.74
N LEU A 76 -4.16 10.00 3.30
CA LEU A 76 -2.79 9.63 3.00
C LEU A 76 -1.84 9.99 4.14
N ASP A 77 -0.85 9.12 4.37
CA ASP A 77 0.24 9.35 5.33
C ASP A 77 1.59 9.12 4.64
N LYS A 78 2.29 10.22 4.35
CA LYS A 78 3.59 10.18 3.67
C LYS A 78 4.64 9.32 4.41
N ARG A 79 4.54 9.20 5.75
CA ARG A 79 5.43 8.35 6.57
C ARG A 79 5.33 6.87 6.21
N GLY A 80 4.19 6.45 5.66
CA GLY A 80 3.96 5.09 5.17
C GLY A 80 4.42 4.82 3.74
N ASN A 81 4.95 5.82 3.02
CA ASN A 81 5.40 5.63 1.63
C ASN A 81 6.65 4.74 1.59
N ARG A 82 6.71 3.85 0.59
CA ARG A 82 7.87 2.98 0.36
C ARG A 82 8.06 2.71 -1.13
N VAL A 83 9.31 2.72 -1.55
CA VAL A 83 9.74 2.37 -2.92
C VAL A 83 10.59 1.09 -2.94
N SER A 84 11.19 0.75 -1.78
CA SER A 84 12.05 -0.42 -1.58
C SER A 84 12.15 -0.71 -0.08
N GLY A 85 13.04 -1.62 0.31
CA GLY A 85 13.31 -1.89 1.73
C GLY A 85 12.12 -2.53 2.47
N TRP A 86 11.42 -3.44 1.80
CA TRP A 86 10.24 -4.13 2.34
C TRP A 86 10.55 -5.13 3.46
N GLY A 87 11.83 -5.34 3.75
CA GLY A 87 12.29 -6.35 4.69
C GLY A 87 12.48 -7.73 4.04
N VAL A 88 12.50 -8.75 4.88
CA VAL A 88 12.71 -10.16 4.48
C VAL A 88 11.48 -11.00 4.86
N ASN A 89 11.48 -12.24 4.40
CA ASN A 89 10.47 -13.22 4.83
C ASN A 89 10.59 -13.46 6.33
N GLU A 90 9.52 -13.22 7.06
CA GLU A 90 9.47 -13.32 8.51
C GLU A 90 8.03 -13.63 8.99
N LYS A 91 7.76 -13.49 10.27
CA LYS A 91 6.40 -13.60 10.80
C LYS A 91 5.89 -12.23 11.21
N ARG A 92 4.59 -11.98 10.94
CA ARG A 92 3.82 -10.85 11.45
C ARG A 92 2.51 -11.36 12.04
N GLY A 93 2.22 -10.99 13.26
CA GLY A 93 1.07 -11.54 13.97
C GLY A 93 1.07 -13.07 14.04
N ASN A 94 2.25 -13.69 14.16
CA ASN A 94 2.50 -15.14 14.15
C ASN A 94 2.14 -15.89 12.85
N LYS A 95 1.93 -15.17 11.75
CA LYS A 95 1.71 -15.76 10.42
C LYS A 95 2.84 -15.36 9.47
N PRO A 96 3.11 -16.15 8.41
CA PRO A 96 4.11 -15.80 7.41
C PRO A 96 3.88 -14.42 6.81
N TYR A 97 4.93 -13.64 6.65
CA TYR A 97 4.97 -12.40 5.91
C TYR A 97 5.92 -12.53 4.74
N TYR A 98 5.43 -12.29 3.55
CA TYR A 98 6.21 -12.25 2.32
C TYR A 98 6.23 -10.81 1.81
N PRO A 99 7.41 -10.14 1.79
CA PRO A 99 7.51 -8.75 1.39
C PRO A 99 7.12 -8.55 -0.09
N PRO A 100 6.46 -7.43 -0.43
CA PRO A 100 6.05 -7.12 -1.80
C PRO A 100 7.23 -6.56 -2.60
N ILE A 101 8.17 -7.41 -2.98
CA ILE A 101 9.34 -7.03 -3.78
C ILE A 101 8.85 -6.43 -5.11
N ASP A 102 9.54 -5.42 -5.62
CA ASP A 102 9.25 -4.67 -6.86
C ASP A 102 7.94 -3.87 -6.86
N TRP A 103 7.24 -3.83 -5.74
CA TRP A 103 6.09 -2.95 -5.56
C TRP A 103 6.50 -1.64 -4.88
N LYS A 104 5.76 -0.58 -5.19
CA LYS A 104 5.85 0.71 -4.52
C LYS A 104 4.61 0.90 -3.66
N GLY A 105 4.73 1.66 -2.58
CA GLY A 105 3.65 1.80 -1.61
C GLY A 105 3.40 3.23 -1.18
N ILE A 106 2.13 3.57 -1.01
CA ILE A 106 1.66 4.84 -0.47
C ILE A 106 0.93 4.55 0.83
N GLY A 107 1.38 5.19 1.91
CA GLY A 107 0.78 5.04 3.23
C GLY A 107 -0.63 5.58 3.30
N LEU A 108 -1.50 4.86 3.99
CA LEU A 108 -2.81 5.35 4.41
C LEU A 108 -2.71 5.83 5.87
N LYS A 109 -3.45 6.87 6.21
CA LYS A 109 -3.53 7.41 7.57
C LYS A 109 -4.32 6.44 8.45
N ALA A 110 -3.61 5.43 8.96
CA ALA A 110 -4.17 4.34 9.75
C ALA A 110 -3.87 4.46 11.26
N MET A 111 -2.83 5.23 11.62
CA MET A 111 -2.52 5.52 13.02
C MET A 111 -3.66 6.32 13.66
N ASP A 112 -3.96 6.01 14.90
CA ASP A 112 -5.00 6.64 15.75
C ASP A 112 -6.43 6.56 15.18
N LYS A 113 -6.61 5.87 14.06
CA LYS A 113 -7.91 5.74 13.41
C LYS A 113 -8.82 4.70 14.07
N TYR A 114 -8.23 3.67 14.67
CA TYR A 114 -8.94 2.51 15.21
C TYR A 114 -8.63 2.32 16.69
N ASP A 115 -9.45 1.54 17.39
CA ASP A 115 -9.24 1.12 18.79
C ASP A 115 -8.93 2.29 19.74
N ASN A 116 -9.59 3.45 19.55
CA ASN A 116 -9.38 4.67 20.35
C ASN A 116 -7.90 5.11 20.40
N GLY A 117 -7.20 4.99 19.26
CA GLY A 117 -5.79 5.37 19.16
C GLY A 117 -4.79 4.28 19.55
N ASN A 118 -5.23 3.08 19.87
CA ASN A 118 -4.33 1.96 20.12
C ASN A 118 -3.78 1.40 18.81
N ASN A 119 -2.49 1.61 18.55
CA ASN A 119 -1.81 1.26 17.32
C ASN A 119 -1.04 -0.07 17.38
N THR A 120 -1.19 -0.89 18.43
CA THR A 120 -0.45 -2.16 18.58
C THR A 120 -0.61 -3.11 17.41
N TRP A 121 -1.77 -3.07 16.74
CA TRP A 121 -2.06 -3.87 15.56
C TRP A 121 -1.16 -3.54 14.35
N LEU A 122 -0.56 -2.33 14.30
CA LEU A 122 0.36 -1.87 13.24
C LEU A 122 1.83 -2.21 13.52
N TRP A 123 2.19 -2.61 14.72
CA TRP A 123 3.57 -2.83 15.12
C TRP A 123 4.25 -3.93 14.28
N PHE A 124 5.60 -3.90 14.25
CA PHE A 124 6.45 -4.81 13.50
C PHE A 124 7.50 -5.47 14.42
N ASP A 125 7.15 -5.73 15.65
CA ASP A 125 8.06 -6.18 16.71
C ASP A 125 7.74 -7.58 17.24
N GLY A 126 6.75 -8.26 16.65
CA GLY A 126 6.29 -9.57 17.10
C GLY A 126 5.47 -9.52 18.40
N SER A 127 5.06 -8.34 18.85
CA SER A 127 4.27 -8.18 20.07
C SER A 127 2.91 -8.85 20.00
N LYS A 128 2.31 -9.13 21.17
CA LYS A 128 1.02 -9.82 21.30
C LYS A 128 -0.14 -9.10 20.60
N GLY A 129 -0.03 -7.78 20.39
CA GLY A 129 -1.06 -6.98 19.73
C GLY A 129 -0.93 -6.88 18.23
N GLU A 130 0.20 -7.34 17.65
CA GLU A 130 0.50 -7.23 16.23
C GLU A 130 -0.47 -8.07 15.39
N TRP A 131 -0.98 -7.46 14.31
CA TRP A 131 -1.79 -8.16 13.31
C TRP A 131 -0.95 -8.65 12.14
N CYS A 132 -1.44 -9.72 11.48
CA CYS A 132 -0.80 -10.27 10.30
C CYS A 132 -0.81 -9.28 9.15
N VAL A 133 0.18 -9.36 8.27
CA VAL A 133 0.19 -8.64 7.00
C VAL A 133 -0.40 -9.52 5.92
N ALA A 134 -1.27 -8.94 5.11
CA ALA A 134 -1.81 -9.58 3.92
C ALA A 134 -2.04 -8.56 2.80
N TYR A 135 -2.44 -9.05 1.63
CA TYR A 135 -2.67 -8.29 0.42
C TYR A 135 -4.08 -8.56 -0.10
N HIS A 136 -4.75 -7.51 -0.59
CA HIS A 136 -6.08 -7.58 -1.17
C HIS A 136 -6.08 -6.88 -2.53
N GLY A 137 -6.35 -7.62 -3.60
CA GLY A 137 -6.48 -7.06 -4.93
C GLY A 137 -7.68 -6.12 -5.02
N VAL A 138 -7.49 -4.92 -5.55
CA VAL A 138 -8.53 -3.88 -5.62
C VAL A 138 -9.42 -4.10 -6.85
N GLY A 139 -9.99 -5.29 -6.96
CA GLY A 139 -10.99 -5.62 -7.98
C GLY A 139 -10.59 -5.30 -9.43
N ARG A 140 -11.43 -5.65 -10.37
CA ARG A 140 -11.25 -5.31 -11.79
C ARG A 140 -11.71 -3.87 -12.06
N ALA A 141 -11.06 -2.89 -11.43
CA ALA A 141 -11.29 -1.50 -11.75
C ALA A 141 -10.72 -1.18 -13.14
N SER A 142 -11.50 -0.54 -14.00
CA SER A 142 -11.12 -0.22 -15.37
C SER A 142 -10.41 1.13 -15.51
N ASN A 143 -10.39 1.95 -14.45
CA ASN A 143 -9.77 3.27 -14.47
C ASN A 143 -9.39 3.77 -13.05
N SER A 144 -8.56 4.81 -13.01
CA SER A 144 -8.06 5.40 -11.77
C SER A 144 -9.17 5.95 -10.87
N GLN A 145 -10.27 6.43 -11.43
CA GLN A 145 -11.40 6.95 -10.65
C GLN A 145 -12.13 5.85 -9.88
N GLN A 146 -12.33 4.68 -10.48
CA GLN A 146 -12.92 3.53 -9.81
C GLN A 146 -12.02 3.01 -8.69
N ILE A 147 -10.71 2.94 -8.90
CA ILE A 147 -9.77 2.58 -7.82
C ILE A 147 -9.90 3.55 -6.64
N LYS A 148 -9.94 4.85 -6.89
CA LYS A 148 -10.13 5.85 -5.83
C LYS A 148 -11.42 5.63 -5.04
N GLN A 149 -12.52 5.36 -5.74
CA GLN A 149 -13.81 5.10 -5.12
C GLN A 149 -13.79 3.84 -4.25
N ILE A 150 -13.21 2.74 -4.77
CA ILE A 150 -13.09 1.48 -4.03
C ILE A 150 -12.22 1.66 -2.78
N ILE A 151 -11.03 2.23 -2.92
CA ILE A 151 -10.11 2.45 -1.80
C ILE A 151 -10.73 3.42 -0.79
N GLY A 152 -11.37 4.50 -1.26
CA GLY A 152 -12.08 5.46 -0.41
C GLY A 152 -13.21 4.81 0.38
N SER A 153 -14.01 3.96 -0.25
CA SER A 153 -15.09 3.21 0.41
C SER A 153 -14.55 2.23 1.47
N ILE A 154 -13.48 1.50 1.15
CA ILE A 154 -12.83 0.58 2.10
C ILE A 154 -12.22 1.36 3.28
N TYR A 155 -11.55 2.47 3.02
CA TYR A 155 -10.88 3.27 4.05
C TYR A 155 -11.87 3.92 5.02
N ASN A 156 -13.00 4.42 4.51
CA ASN A 156 -14.01 5.12 5.33
C ASN A 156 -15.05 4.17 5.95
N GLY A 157 -15.14 2.96 5.47
CA GLY A 157 -16.13 1.98 5.89
C GLY A 157 -15.48 0.64 6.24
N SER A 158 -15.88 -0.40 5.48
CA SER A 158 -15.38 -1.76 5.64
C SER A 158 -15.22 -2.44 4.28
N PHE A 159 -14.45 -3.51 4.27
CA PHE A 159 -14.41 -4.39 3.12
C PHE A 159 -15.76 -5.11 2.95
N LYS A 160 -16.17 -5.30 1.72
CA LYS A 160 -17.36 -6.08 1.39
C LYS A 160 -16.95 -7.42 0.78
N PRO A 161 -17.56 -8.54 1.18
CA PRO A 161 -17.37 -9.82 0.51
C PRO A 161 -17.66 -9.69 -0.99
N GLY A 162 -16.80 -10.27 -1.82
CA GLY A 162 -17.04 -10.36 -3.25
C GLY A 162 -18.19 -11.34 -3.58
N GLN A 163 -18.63 -11.33 -4.83
CA GLN A 163 -19.70 -12.25 -5.29
C GLN A 163 -19.23 -13.71 -5.35
N TRP A 164 -17.97 -13.95 -5.67
CA TRP A 164 -17.40 -15.28 -5.84
C TRP A 164 -16.85 -15.80 -4.51
N GLN A 165 -17.56 -16.77 -3.92
CA GLN A 165 -17.25 -17.37 -2.61
C GLN A 165 -16.94 -18.87 -2.78
N VAL A 166 -15.96 -19.19 -3.62
CA VAL A 166 -15.64 -20.55 -4.09
C VAL A 166 -15.34 -21.50 -2.93
N TYR A 167 -14.66 -21.02 -1.89
CA TYR A 167 -14.18 -21.84 -0.77
C TYR A 167 -15.06 -21.76 0.50
N LYS A 168 -16.27 -21.20 0.42
CA LYS A 168 -17.14 -20.98 1.59
C LYS A 168 -17.48 -22.26 2.37
N ASP A 169 -17.55 -23.38 1.68
CA ASP A 169 -17.91 -24.68 2.22
C ASP A 169 -16.71 -25.56 2.52
N ASP A 170 -15.48 -25.11 2.21
CA ASP A 170 -14.26 -25.84 2.49
C ASP A 170 -13.97 -25.90 4.00
N GLU A 171 -13.22 -26.94 4.41
CA GLU A 171 -12.72 -27.05 5.78
C GLU A 171 -11.70 -25.94 6.06
N ASP A 172 -11.80 -25.34 7.25
CA ASP A 172 -10.86 -24.32 7.69
C ASP A 172 -9.58 -24.96 8.27
N LEU A 173 -8.46 -24.74 7.62
CA LEU A 173 -7.14 -25.23 8.04
C LEU A 173 -6.77 -24.83 9.48
N PHE A 174 -7.18 -23.62 9.93
CA PHE A 174 -6.82 -23.10 11.24
C PHE A 174 -7.82 -23.43 12.35
N HIS A 175 -9.04 -23.81 11.97
CA HIS A 175 -10.13 -24.08 12.90
C HIS A 175 -10.80 -25.41 12.58
N LYS A 176 -10.15 -26.48 13.04
CA LYS A 176 -10.59 -27.89 12.79
C LYS A 176 -12.09 -28.08 12.97
N GLY A 177 -12.72 -28.73 12.01
CA GLY A 177 -14.15 -29.04 12.02
C GLY A 177 -15.05 -27.83 11.70
N LYS A 178 -14.49 -26.69 11.33
CA LYS A 178 -15.26 -25.51 10.91
C LYS A 178 -15.13 -25.30 9.41
N LYS A 179 -16.15 -24.64 8.83
CA LYS A 179 -16.13 -24.19 7.43
C LYS A 179 -15.56 -22.77 7.32
N VAL A 180 -14.94 -22.48 6.18
CA VAL A 180 -14.42 -21.15 5.83
C VAL A 180 -15.53 -20.11 5.82
N LYS A 181 -16.72 -20.41 5.31
CA LYS A 181 -17.87 -19.50 5.12
C LYS A 181 -17.56 -18.33 4.18
N THR A 182 -18.55 -17.50 3.94
CA THR A 182 -18.41 -16.28 3.13
C THR A 182 -17.55 -15.23 3.84
N GLY A 183 -16.84 -14.40 3.07
CA GLY A 183 -16.04 -13.33 3.62
C GLY A 183 -15.22 -12.57 2.57
N VAL A 184 -14.34 -11.72 3.05
CA VAL A 184 -13.36 -10.99 2.25
C VAL A 184 -12.11 -11.83 2.11
N TYR A 185 -11.69 -12.05 0.87
CA TYR A 185 -10.49 -12.79 0.55
C TYR A 185 -9.27 -11.86 0.58
N CYS A 186 -8.22 -12.27 1.24
CA CYS A 186 -6.89 -11.68 1.19
C CYS A 186 -5.85 -12.80 1.16
N THR A 187 -4.59 -12.46 1.00
CA THR A 187 -3.51 -13.44 0.85
C THR A 187 -2.22 -12.92 1.47
N PRO A 188 -1.37 -13.78 2.08
CA PRO A 188 -0.04 -13.37 2.50
C PRO A 188 0.93 -13.15 1.31
N LYS A 189 0.57 -13.58 0.09
CA LYS A 189 1.42 -13.52 -1.10
C LYS A 189 0.93 -12.46 -2.09
N ILE A 190 1.79 -11.51 -2.43
CA ILE A 190 1.44 -10.38 -3.31
C ILE A 190 1.12 -10.81 -4.74
N ASP A 191 1.79 -11.81 -5.28
CA ASP A 191 1.55 -12.38 -6.61
C ASP A 191 0.13 -12.94 -6.76
N VAL A 192 -0.40 -13.58 -5.71
CA VAL A 192 -1.79 -14.03 -5.68
C VAL A 192 -2.75 -12.85 -5.70
N ALA A 193 -2.49 -11.79 -4.91
CA ALA A 193 -3.32 -10.59 -4.91
C ALA A 193 -3.26 -9.81 -6.24
N GLU A 194 -2.12 -9.81 -6.92
CA GLU A 194 -1.94 -9.22 -8.25
C GLU A 194 -2.90 -9.82 -9.27
N GLY A 195 -3.13 -11.13 -9.24
CA GLY A 195 -4.08 -11.81 -10.12
C GLY A 195 -5.54 -11.33 -9.96
N TYR A 196 -5.87 -10.68 -8.85
CA TYR A 196 -7.17 -10.07 -8.57
C TYR A 196 -7.17 -8.54 -8.68
N ALA A 197 -6.04 -7.93 -8.98
CA ALA A 197 -5.93 -6.50 -9.17
C ALA A 197 -6.35 -6.09 -10.58
N GLY A 198 -7.19 -5.06 -10.68
CA GLY A 198 -7.47 -4.40 -11.95
C GLY A 198 -6.25 -3.63 -12.43
N GLN A 199 -6.12 -3.52 -13.75
CA GLN A 199 -5.13 -2.64 -14.38
C GLN A 199 -5.75 -1.27 -14.60
N VAL A 200 -4.99 -0.22 -14.29
CA VAL A 200 -5.41 1.17 -14.53
C VAL A 200 -4.40 1.87 -15.40
N ASP A 201 -4.91 2.68 -16.30
CA ASP A 201 -4.10 3.55 -17.12
C ASP A 201 -3.87 4.88 -16.39
N ILE A 202 -2.59 5.23 -16.23
CA ILE A 202 -2.15 6.49 -15.64
C ILE A 202 -1.02 7.01 -16.52
N ASN A 203 -1.21 8.16 -17.18
CA ASN A 203 -0.22 8.79 -18.06
C ASN A 203 0.36 7.83 -19.10
N ASN A 204 -0.52 7.12 -19.82
CA ASN A 204 -0.18 6.13 -20.86
C ASN A 204 0.58 4.88 -20.37
N LYS A 205 0.66 4.69 -19.07
CA LYS A 205 1.22 3.49 -18.42
C LYS A 205 0.14 2.73 -17.68
N LYS A 206 0.28 1.42 -17.62
CA LYS A 206 -0.64 0.55 -16.87
C LYS A 206 -0.04 0.16 -15.53
N TYR A 207 -0.87 0.17 -14.50
CA TYR A 207 -0.47 -0.21 -13.16
C TYR A 207 -1.47 -1.16 -12.53
N TYR A 208 -0.97 -2.11 -11.75
CA TYR A 208 -1.77 -2.85 -10.78
C TYR A 208 -1.91 -2.04 -9.49
N ALA A 209 -3.05 -2.18 -8.81
CA ALA A 209 -3.26 -1.64 -7.47
C ALA A 209 -3.72 -2.73 -6.50
N VAL A 210 -3.02 -2.83 -5.36
CA VAL A 210 -3.29 -3.80 -4.30
C VAL A 210 -3.31 -3.06 -2.96
N LEU A 211 -4.24 -3.39 -2.08
CA LEU A 211 -4.21 -2.91 -0.70
C LEU A 211 -3.33 -3.82 0.16
N MET A 212 -2.37 -3.25 0.83
CA MET A 212 -1.66 -3.92 1.92
C MET A 212 -2.47 -3.71 3.20
N VAL A 213 -2.84 -4.81 3.82
CA VAL A 213 -3.79 -4.82 4.93
C VAL A 213 -3.19 -5.48 6.16
N ARG A 214 -3.69 -5.12 7.31
CA ARG A 214 -3.48 -5.83 8.57
C ARG A 214 -4.71 -6.67 8.87
N VAL A 215 -4.48 -7.92 9.24
CA VAL A 215 -5.53 -8.90 9.50
C VAL A 215 -5.36 -9.48 10.89
N LYS A 216 -6.44 -9.47 11.67
CA LYS A 216 -6.43 -10.01 13.03
C LYS A 216 -6.16 -11.52 13.00
N PRO A 217 -5.11 -12.02 13.66
CA PRO A 217 -4.68 -13.41 13.54
C PRO A 217 -5.78 -14.44 13.80
N LYS A 218 -6.61 -14.21 14.83
CA LYS A 218 -7.68 -15.12 15.24
C LYS A 218 -8.92 -15.09 14.33
N ALA A 219 -9.04 -14.06 13.47
CA ALA A 219 -10.16 -13.94 12.53
C ALA A 219 -9.91 -14.67 11.20
N ILE A 220 -8.66 -15.04 10.94
CA ILE A 220 -8.26 -15.68 9.68
C ILE A 220 -8.87 -17.09 9.62
N ARG A 221 -9.66 -17.33 8.58
CA ARG A 221 -10.10 -18.64 8.11
C ARG A 221 -9.33 -18.95 6.83
N CYS A 222 -8.82 -20.15 6.71
CA CYS A 222 -7.99 -20.54 5.59
C CYS A 222 -8.54 -21.82 4.95
N PRO A 223 -8.93 -21.79 3.65
CA PRO A 223 -9.34 -22.99 2.96
C PRO A 223 -8.21 -24.04 2.97
N LYS A 224 -8.52 -25.24 3.41
CA LYS A 224 -7.55 -26.35 3.47
C LYS A 224 -7.04 -26.74 2.08
N THR A 225 -7.89 -26.58 1.07
CA THR A 225 -7.55 -26.87 -0.33
C THR A 225 -6.78 -25.73 -0.99
N MET A 226 -6.73 -24.51 -0.37
CA MET A 226 -6.06 -23.34 -0.93
C MET A 226 -5.44 -22.46 0.17
N GLU A 227 -4.35 -22.92 0.74
CA GLU A 227 -3.65 -22.27 1.87
C GLU A 227 -3.15 -20.85 1.57
N SER A 228 -3.03 -20.48 0.27
CA SER A 228 -2.66 -19.13 -0.15
C SER A 228 -3.76 -18.09 0.06
N TYR A 229 -4.98 -18.48 0.42
CA TYR A 229 -6.08 -17.57 0.70
C TYR A 229 -6.42 -17.51 2.19
N TRP A 230 -6.63 -16.30 2.66
CA TRP A 230 -7.20 -16.02 3.96
C TRP A 230 -8.55 -15.33 3.79
N VAL A 231 -9.52 -15.72 4.59
CA VAL A 231 -10.90 -15.21 4.53
C VAL A 231 -11.25 -14.62 5.90
N VAL A 232 -11.79 -13.40 5.91
CA VAL A 232 -12.24 -12.67 7.11
C VAL A 232 -13.60 -12.03 6.85
N ASN A 233 -14.29 -11.55 7.89
CA ASN A 233 -15.64 -10.97 7.71
C ASN A 233 -15.63 -9.57 7.05
N GLY A 234 -14.49 -8.89 6.97
CA GLY A 234 -14.37 -7.59 6.32
C GLY A 234 -14.64 -6.38 7.23
N THR A 235 -14.96 -6.60 8.50
CA THR A 235 -15.10 -5.53 9.49
C THR A 235 -13.76 -4.92 9.88
N THR A 236 -13.76 -3.68 10.35
CA THR A 236 -12.55 -3.01 10.85
C THR A 236 -11.93 -3.66 12.10
N ASP A 237 -12.68 -4.56 12.75
CA ASP A 237 -12.18 -5.38 13.85
C ASP A 237 -11.37 -6.59 13.41
N GLU A 238 -11.38 -6.91 12.11
CA GLU A 238 -10.71 -8.08 11.56
C GLU A 238 -9.72 -7.75 10.45
N ILE A 239 -9.98 -6.70 9.63
CA ILE A 239 -9.12 -6.30 8.51
C ILE A 239 -9.07 -4.78 8.38
N ARG A 240 -7.87 -4.22 8.21
CA ARG A 240 -7.63 -2.77 8.11
C ARG A 240 -6.65 -2.45 7.00
N PRO A 241 -6.97 -1.56 6.05
CA PRO A 241 -6.00 -1.10 5.07
C PRO A 241 -5.04 -0.10 5.72
N TYR A 242 -3.75 -0.19 5.39
CA TYR A 242 -2.75 0.77 5.88
C TYR A 242 -1.78 1.24 4.80
N ARG A 243 -1.82 0.63 3.59
CA ARG A 243 -1.01 1.06 2.46
C ARG A 243 -1.65 0.65 1.14
N ILE A 244 -1.49 1.48 0.12
CA ILE A 244 -1.78 1.15 -1.27
C ILE A 244 -0.48 0.74 -1.92
N LEU A 245 -0.44 -0.43 -2.53
CA LEU A 245 0.68 -0.91 -3.34
C LEU A 245 0.34 -0.73 -4.81
N TYR A 246 1.35 -0.37 -5.60
CA TYR A 246 1.22 -0.30 -7.05
C TYR A 246 2.49 -0.80 -7.73
N LYS A 247 2.32 -1.38 -8.91
CA LYS A 247 3.40 -1.88 -9.77
C LYS A 247 3.06 -1.59 -11.22
N GLU A 248 4.02 -1.09 -11.99
CA GLU A 248 3.85 -0.92 -13.44
C GLU A 248 3.70 -2.28 -14.11
N VAL A 249 2.75 -2.38 -15.06
CA VAL A 249 2.56 -3.57 -15.87
C VAL A 249 3.62 -3.57 -16.97
N THR A 250 4.63 -4.40 -16.83
CA THR A 250 5.60 -4.62 -17.90
C THR A 250 4.93 -5.43 -19.00
N LYS A 251 4.99 -4.95 -20.26
CA LYS A 251 4.62 -5.77 -21.42
C LYS A 251 5.71 -6.83 -21.57
N ASN A 252 5.38 -8.09 -21.35
CA ASN A 252 6.19 -9.20 -21.84
C ASN A 252 6.08 -9.29 -23.36
#